data_1052bd0e95e68abe89c1fcd0336ac9bd
#
_entry.id   1052bd0e95e68abe89c1fcd0336ac9bd
#
_cell.length_a   1.000
_cell.length_b   1.000
_cell.length_c   1.000
_cell.angle_alpha   90.00
_cell.angle_beta   90.00
_cell.angle_gamma   90.00
#
_symmetry.space_group_name_H-M   'P 1'
#
loop_
_entity.id
_entity.type
_entity.pdbx_description
1 polymer ?
#
loop_
_entity_poly.entity_id
_entity_poly.type
_entity_poly.pdbx_seq_one_letter_code
_entity_poly.pdbx_strand_id
1 'polypeptide(L)'
;MNSPSSSRIIRSEDADAVTQLQNKIAAAEKLQATMKAANQIVRNPRLTNDEKVAQIVATCGLRDRSARELLKPDFGGRFGFPDYQLTNNGANIRRMQQRLKGLANESGRASVTLAFAGGRVEDNAEACRVRIYHDVKPPEGTIVKLRTYGFHWTPSLGCWQRLRNDSARYAATQITGVTWPAAPAVGGSGPSVATANSVAVGQAPRSGIAA
;
A
#
# COMPACT_ATOMS: atom_id res chain seq x y z
N MET A 1 7.31 -16.73 -30.03
CA MET A 1 5.93 -16.59 -29.53
C MET A 1 6.00 -16.47 -28.02
N ASN A 2 6.04 -15.25 -27.46
CA ASN A 2 6.03 -15.07 -26.02
C ASN A 2 4.59 -15.08 -25.54
N SER A 3 4.22 -16.09 -24.79
CA SER A 3 2.95 -16.16 -24.05
C SER A 3 2.79 -14.92 -23.17
N PRO A 4 1.59 -14.30 -23.10
CA PRO A 4 1.37 -13.18 -22.21
C PRO A 4 1.63 -13.66 -20.78
N SER A 5 2.59 -13.03 -20.12
CA SER A 5 2.93 -13.22 -18.73
C SER A 5 1.65 -13.32 -17.90
N SER A 6 1.41 -14.52 -17.38
CA SER A 6 0.42 -14.76 -16.32
C SER A 6 0.49 -13.62 -15.32
N SER A 7 -0.64 -13.02 -15.00
CA SER A 7 -0.78 -11.89 -14.07
C SER A 7 -0.30 -12.31 -12.68
N ARG A 8 1.04 -12.31 -12.49
CA ARG A 8 1.65 -12.64 -11.21
C ARG A 8 1.10 -11.72 -10.13
N ILE A 9 0.63 -12.31 -9.06
CA ILE A 9 0.18 -11.56 -7.88
C ILE A 9 1.42 -10.88 -7.28
N ILE A 10 1.42 -9.56 -7.25
CA ILE A 10 2.47 -8.78 -6.58
C ILE A 10 2.27 -8.93 -5.08
N ARG A 11 3.28 -9.48 -4.39
CA ARG A 11 3.29 -9.58 -2.93
C ARG A 11 3.96 -8.35 -2.33
N SER A 12 3.59 -7.98 -1.11
CA SER A 12 4.18 -6.81 -0.42
C SER A 12 5.65 -7.01 -0.05
N GLU A 13 6.10 -8.25 0.00
CA GLU A 13 7.48 -8.68 0.25
C GLU A 13 8.37 -8.73 -0.99
N ASP A 14 7.80 -8.57 -2.20
CA ASP A 14 8.59 -8.53 -3.42
C ASP A 14 9.43 -7.23 -3.42
N ALA A 15 10.73 -7.34 -3.66
CA ALA A 15 11.67 -6.21 -3.61
C ALA A 15 11.28 -5.06 -4.57
N ASP A 16 10.62 -5.39 -5.66
CA ASP A 16 10.17 -4.47 -6.70
C ASP A 16 8.64 -4.25 -6.71
N ALA A 17 7.95 -4.62 -5.62
CA ALA A 17 6.49 -4.53 -5.51
C ALA A 17 5.95 -3.13 -5.83
N VAL A 18 6.64 -2.09 -5.36
CA VAL A 18 6.28 -0.69 -5.61
C VAL A 18 6.35 -0.38 -7.10
N THR A 19 7.46 -0.71 -7.76
CA THR A 19 7.68 -0.48 -9.19
C THR A 19 6.68 -1.26 -10.05
N GLN A 20 6.46 -2.53 -9.74
CA GLN A 20 5.48 -3.36 -10.44
C GLN A 20 4.07 -2.79 -10.31
N LEU A 21 3.71 -2.31 -9.11
CA LEU A 21 2.39 -1.73 -8.85
C LEU A 21 2.21 -0.39 -9.57
N GLN A 22 3.25 0.45 -9.61
CA GLN A 22 3.26 1.70 -10.39
C GLN A 22 3.05 1.42 -11.88
N ASN A 23 3.76 0.43 -12.44
CA ASN A 23 3.60 0.05 -13.83
C ASN A 23 2.18 -0.47 -14.14
N LYS A 24 1.58 -1.24 -13.23
CA LYS A 24 0.18 -1.68 -13.38
C LYS A 24 -0.81 -0.52 -13.31
N ILE A 25 -0.59 0.45 -12.43
CA ILE A 25 -1.42 1.67 -12.34
C ILE A 25 -1.33 2.44 -13.64
N ALA A 26 -0.12 2.74 -14.13
CA ALA A 26 0.08 3.47 -15.38
C ALA A 26 -0.58 2.79 -16.59
N ALA A 27 -0.49 1.45 -16.67
CA ALA A 27 -1.15 0.68 -17.72
C ALA A 27 -2.69 0.77 -17.61
N ALA A 28 -3.25 0.70 -16.40
CA ALA A 28 -4.68 0.81 -16.17
C ALA A 28 -5.22 2.23 -16.44
N GLU A 29 -4.45 3.26 -16.09
CA GLU A 29 -4.76 4.67 -16.39
C GLU A 29 -4.74 4.94 -17.90
N LYS A 30 -3.74 4.41 -18.61
CA LYS A 30 -3.68 4.47 -20.07
C LYS A 30 -4.90 3.79 -20.71
N LEU A 31 -5.28 2.61 -20.22
CA LEU A 31 -6.50 1.93 -20.69
C LEU A 31 -7.74 2.77 -20.41
N GLN A 32 -7.83 3.39 -19.24
CA GLN A 32 -8.95 4.27 -18.89
C GLN A 32 -9.06 5.48 -19.83
N ALA A 33 -7.93 6.10 -20.14
CA ALA A 33 -7.88 7.21 -21.09
C ALA A 33 -8.30 6.77 -22.51
N THR A 34 -7.79 5.63 -22.97
CA THR A 34 -8.14 5.03 -24.25
C THR A 34 -9.65 4.77 -24.37
N MET A 35 -10.27 4.14 -23.37
CA MET A 35 -11.71 3.86 -23.35
C MET A 35 -12.53 5.15 -23.38
N LYS A 36 -12.14 6.17 -22.62
CA LYS A 36 -12.83 7.47 -22.62
C LYS A 36 -12.71 8.17 -23.98
N ALA A 37 -11.50 8.24 -24.55
CA ALA A 37 -11.26 8.86 -25.86
C ALA A 37 -12.06 8.15 -26.98
N ALA A 38 -12.02 6.83 -27.00
CA ALA A 38 -12.80 6.06 -27.98
C ALA A 38 -14.31 6.33 -27.83
N ASN A 39 -14.84 6.36 -26.61
CA ASN A 39 -16.26 6.67 -26.39
C ASN A 39 -16.64 8.10 -26.81
N GLN A 40 -15.73 9.07 -26.67
CA GLN A 40 -15.95 10.43 -27.18
C GLN A 40 -16.06 10.44 -28.71
N ILE A 41 -15.18 9.72 -29.41
CA ILE A 41 -15.20 9.62 -30.89
C ILE A 41 -16.46 8.89 -31.34
N VAL A 42 -16.81 7.76 -30.72
CA VAL A 42 -18.02 6.99 -31.03
C VAL A 42 -19.30 7.85 -30.95
N ARG A 43 -19.37 8.68 -29.90
CA ARG A 43 -20.52 9.57 -29.63
C ARG A 43 -20.57 10.84 -30.51
N ASN A 44 -19.53 11.11 -31.30
CA ASN A 44 -19.48 12.31 -32.13
C ASN A 44 -20.43 12.18 -33.32
N PRO A 45 -21.52 12.98 -33.40
CA PRO A 45 -22.51 12.88 -34.50
C PRO A 45 -22.02 13.48 -35.82
N ARG A 46 -20.89 14.21 -35.80
CA ARG A 46 -20.37 14.90 -37.01
C ARG A 46 -19.48 14.00 -37.86
N LEU A 47 -19.10 12.82 -37.35
CA LEU A 47 -18.20 11.90 -38.02
C LEU A 47 -18.99 10.74 -38.62
N THR A 48 -18.62 10.34 -39.83
CA THR A 48 -19.06 9.07 -40.44
C THR A 48 -18.41 7.88 -39.69
N ASN A 49 -18.94 6.69 -39.90
CA ASN A 49 -18.40 5.49 -39.23
C ASN A 49 -16.94 5.21 -39.64
N ASP A 50 -16.57 5.43 -40.89
CA ASP A 50 -15.20 5.21 -41.37
C ASP A 50 -14.24 6.27 -40.79
N GLU A 51 -14.64 7.53 -40.67
CA GLU A 51 -13.88 8.59 -40.01
C GLU A 51 -13.70 8.27 -38.52
N LYS A 52 -14.73 7.77 -37.82
CA LYS A 52 -14.65 7.32 -36.44
C LYS A 52 -13.62 6.19 -36.27
N VAL A 53 -13.66 5.18 -37.17
CA VAL A 53 -12.69 4.08 -37.15
C VAL A 53 -11.28 4.62 -37.33
N ALA A 54 -11.04 5.44 -38.36
CA ALA A 54 -9.74 6.04 -38.62
C ALA A 54 -9.22 6.85 -37.41
N GLN A 55 -10.08 7.66 -36.81
CA GLN A 55 -9.73 8.47 -35.65
C GLN A 55 -9.46 7.63 -34.39
N ILE A 56 -10.24 6.58 -34.13
CA ILE A 56 -10.00 5.63 -33.01
C ILE A 56 -8.66 4.92 -33.20
N VAL A 57 -8.35 4.44 -34.39
CA VAL A 57 -7.06 3.80 -34.68
C VAL A 57 -5.91 4.78 -34.44
N ALA A 58 -6.00 5.99 -34.97
CA ALA A 58 -4.95 7.01 -34.85
C ALA A 58 -4.75 7.51 -33.42
N THR A 59 -5.85 7.79 -32.69
CA THR A 59 -5.78 8.43 -31.36
C THR A 59 -5.62 7.42 -30.23
N CYS A 60 -6.32 6.28 -30.32
CA CYS A 60 -6.38 5.28 -29.25
C CYS A 60 -5.39 4.12 -29.46
N GLY A 61 -4.78 4.00 -30.64
CA GLY A 61 -3.88 2.90 -30.98
C GLY A 61 -4.57 1.53 -31.04
N LEU A 62 -5.90 1.52 -31.25
CA LEU A 62 -6.66 0.28 -31.40
C LEU A 62 -6.52 -0.26 -32.82
N ARG A 63 -6.66 -1.58 -32.97
CA ARG A 63 -6.71 -2.21 -34.30
C ARG A 63 -8.02 -1.84 -34.99
N ASP A 64 -8.00 -1.74 -36.33
CA ASP A 64 -9.19 -1.43 -37.15
C ASP A 64 -10.39 -2.30 -36.78
N ARG A 65 -10.19 -3.63 -36.68
CA ARG A 65 -11.26 -4.55 -36.28
C ARG A 65 -11.87 -4.18 -34.93
N SER A 66 -11.04 -3.81 -33.93
CA SER A 66 -11.52 -3.43 -32.60
C SER A 66 -12.27 -2.10 -32.63
N ALA A 67 -11.82 -1.14 -33.46
CA ALA A 67 -12.49 0.13 -33.63
C ALA A 67 -13.88 -0.06 -34.28
N ARG A 68 -13.99 -0.92 -35.29
CA ARG A 68 -15.28 -1.27 -35.92
C ARG A 68 -16.23 -1.99 -34.97
N GLU A 69 -15.71 -2.86 -34.08
CA GLU A 69 -16.56 -3.51 -33.07
C GLU A 69 -17.17 -2.49 -32.08
N LEU A 70 -16.45 -1.42 -31.71
CA LEU A 70 -17.00 -0.36 -30.85
C LEU A 70 -18.15 0.44 -31.49
N LEU A 71 -18.28 0.39 -32.82
CA LEU A 71 -19.36 1.03 -33.57
C LEU A 71 -20.56 0.10 -33.76
N LYS A 72 -20.50 -1.14 -33.30
CA LYS A 72 -21.65 -2.04 -33.26
C LYS A 72 -22.37 -1.89 -31.92
N PRO A 73 -23.70 -1.92 -31.91
CA PRO A 73 -24.44 -1.90 -30.65
C PRO A 73 -24.16 -3.19 -29.84
N ASP A 74 -24.03 -3.05 -28.53
CA ASP A 74 -24.06 -4.20 -27.63
C ASP A 74 -25.49 -4.78 -27.55
N PHE A 75 -25.68 -5.85 -26.79
CA PHE A 75 -27.00 -6.47 -26.60
C PHE A 75 -28.04 -5.49 -26.01
N GLY A 76 -27.61 -4.43 -25.33
CA GLY A 76 -28.45 -3.35 -24.81
C GLY A 76 -28.57 -2.14 -25.73
N GLY A 77 -28.12 -2.23 -26.97
CA GLY A 77 -28.19 -1.16 -27.98
C GLY A 77 -27.17 -0.02 -27.75
N ARG A 78 -26.18 -0.19 -26.89
CA ARG A 78 -25.18 0.84 -26.60
C ARG A 78 -23.93 0.67 -27.44
N PHE A 79 -23.27 1.79 -27.74
CA PHE A 79 -22.06 1.85 -28.56
C PHE A 79 -20.84 2.20 -27.71
N GLY A 80 -19.66 1.71 -28.10
CA GLY A 80 -18.39 1.99 -27.44
C GLY A 80 -18.09 1.04 -26.28
N PHE A 81 -17.17 1.44 -25.43
CA PHE A 81 -16.87 0.72 -24.20
C PHE A 81 -17.99 0.90 -23.18
N PRO A 82 -18.55 -0.18 -22.63
CA PRO A 82 -19.63 -0.11 -21.64
C PRO A 82 -19.19 0.61 -20.35
N ASP A 83 -20.11 1.32 -19.70
CA ASP A 83 -19.85 2.10 -18.50
C ASP A 83 -19.32 1.23 -17.34
N TYR A 84 -19.74 -0.03 -17.25
CA TYR A 84 -19.23 -0.94 -16.21
C TYR A 84 -17.73 -1.21 -16.37
N GLN A 85 -17.19 -1.25 -17.61
CA GLN A 85 -15.74 -1.44 -17.82
C GLN A 85 -14.96 -0.23 -17.32
N LEU A 86 -15.43 0.98 -17.61
CA LEU A 86 -14.82 2.22 -17.12
C LEU A 86 -14.86 2.30 -15.58
N THR A 87 -16.03 1.98 -15.01
CA THR A 87 -16.24 1.99 -13.56
C THR A 87 -15.35 0.97 -12.85
N ASN A 88 -15.30 -0.27 -13.35
CA ASN A 88 -14.48 -1.34 -12.78
C ASN A 88 -12.99 -1.02 -12.88
N ASN A 89 -12.54 -0.52 -14.04
CA ASN A 89 -11.15 -0.12 -14.21
C ASN A 89 -10.79 1.05 -13.27
N GLY A 90 -11.65 2.06 -13.15
CA GLY A 90 -11.48 3.16 -12.21
C GLY A 90 -11.42 2.71 -10.74
N ALA A 91 -12.25 1.75 -10.34
CA ALA A 91 -12.20 1.16 -9.01
C ALA A 91 -10.90 0.38 -8.78
N ASN A 92 -10.43 -0.35 -9.80
CA ASN A 92 -9.16 -1.07 -9.74
C ASN A 92 -7.96 -0.12 -9.60
N ILE A 93 -7.93 0.98 -10.35
CA ILE A 93 -6.90 2.03 -10.24
C ILE A 93 -6.86 2.56 -8.81
N ARG A 94 -8.00 3.00 -8.24
CA ARG A 94 -8.07 3.52 -6.86
C ARG A 94 -7.56 2.51 -5.84
N ARG A 95 -7.92 1.23 -5.97
CA ARG A 95 -7.45 0.15 -5.08
C ARG A 95 -5.94 -0.02 -5.16
N MET A 96 -5.37 -0.02 -6.37
CA MET A 96 -3.92 -0.12 -6.56
C MET A 96 -3.18 1.10 -6.02
N GLN A 97 -3.69 2.32 -6.23
CA GLN A 97 -3.12 3.57 -5.68
C GLN A 97 -3.16 3.57 -4.14
N GLN A 98 -4.26 3.14 -3.53
CA GLN A 98 -4.36 3.01 -2.08
C GLN A 98 -3.35 2.00 -1.53
N ARG A 99 -3.19 0.85 -2.21
CA ARG A 99 -2.18 -0.14 -1.85
C ARG A 99 -0.76 0.41 -2.00
N LEU A 100 -0.47 1.14 -3.07
CA LEU A 100 0.83 1.79 -3.29
C LEU A 100 1.17 2.77 -2.17
N LYS A 101 0.20 3.60 -1.76
CA LYS A 101 0.34 4.52 -0.63
C LYS A 101 0.64 3.75 0.68
N GLY A 102 -0.04 2.63 0.92
CA GLY A 102 0.23 1.77 2.07
C GLY A 102 1.65 1.22 2.07
N LEU A 103 2.13 0.70 0.94
CA LEU A 103 3.49 0.19 0.79
C LEU A 103 4.55 1.29 0.99
N ALA A 104 4.33 2.48 0.42
CA ALA A 104 5.24 3.61 0.59
C ALA A 104 5.34 4.06 2.06
N ASN A 105 4.22 4.10 2.79
CA ASN A 105 4.21 4.42 4.21
C ASN A 105 4.96 3.37 5.04
N GLU A 106 4.84 2.08 4.66
CA GLU A 106 5.53 1.00 5.37
C GLU A 106 7.03 0.96 5.07
N SER A 107 7.45 1.19 3.84
CA SER A 107 8.87 1.19 3.45
C SER A 107 9.65 2.36 4.07
N GLY A 108 8.99 3.48 4.35
CA GLY A 108 9.60 4.64 5.02
C GLY A 108 9.82 4.47 6.53
N ARG A 109 9.27 3.41 7.15
CA ARG A 109 9.44 3.14 8.58
C ARG A 109 10.60 2.19 8.82
N ALA A 110 11.58 2.62 9.63
CA ALA A 110 12.68 1.77 10.08
C ALA A 110 12.18 0.54 10.86
N SER A 111 13.00 -0.50 10.92
CA SER A 111 12.77 -1.64 11.81
C SER A 111 12.90 -1.20 13.27
N VAL A 112 12.02 -1.71 14.13
CA VAL A 112 12.00 -1.39 15.56
C VAL A 112 11.87 -2.68 16.36
N THR A 113 12.65 -2.82 17.41
CA THR A 113 12.52 -3.91 18.39
C THR A 113 12.14 -3.33 19.74
N LEU A 114 11.06 -3.84 20.32
CA LEU A 114 10.53 -3.42 21.62
C LEU A 114 10.48 -4.63 22.56
N ALA A 115 11.02 -4.47 23.77
CA ALA A 115 10.93 -5.49 24.80
C ALA A 115 9.61 -5.38 25.58
N PHE A 116 9.09 -6.50 26.05
CA PHE A 116 7.98 -6.59 27.00
C PHE A 116 8.26 -7.69 28.05
N ALA A 117 7.48 -7.74 29.10
CA ALA A 117 7.65 -8.78 30.12
C ALA A 117 7.39 -10.18 29.53
N GLY A 118 8.46 -10.96 29.34
CA GLY A 118 8.41 -12.31 28.74
C GLY A 118 8.69 -12.41 27.26
N GLY A 119 9.34 -11.37 26.67
CA GLY A 119 9.79 -11.45 25.29
C GLY A 119 10.06 -10.12 24.59
N ARG A 120 10.01 -10.14 23.27
CA ARG A 120 10.18 -8.95 22.44
C ARG A 120 9.27 -8.95 21.21
N VAL A 121 8.93 -7.76 20.73
CA VAL A 121 8.25 -7.54 19.47
C VAL A 121 9.23 -6.90 18.49
N GLU A 122 9.31 -7.43 17.29
CA GLU A 122 10.13 -6.92 16.20
C GLU A 122 9.23 -6.44 15.06
N ASP A 123 9.26 -5.16 14.73
CA ASP A 123 8.71 -4.62 13.49
C ASP A 123 9.82 -4.61 12.44
N ASN A 124 9.89 -5.67 11.64
CA ASN A 124 10.95 -5.89 10.67
C ASN A 124 10.55 -5.35 9.30
N ALA A 125 11.21 -4.26 8.87
CA ALA A 125 10.95 -3.62 7.59
C ALA A 125 11.42 -4.48 6.39
N GLU A 126 12.57 -5.11 6.52
CA GLU A 126 13.20 -5.92 5.47
C GLU A 126 12.35 -7.17 5.16
N ALA A 127 11.96 -7.90 6.21
CA ALA A 127 11.09 -9.07 6.06
C ALA A 127 9.62 -8.73 5.82
N CYS A 128 9.21 -7.45 5.91
CA CYS A 128 7.82 -7.02 5.91
C CYS A 128 6.95 -7.76 6.92
N ARG A 129 7.44 -7.96 8.15
CA ARG A 129 6.75 -8.71 9.21
C ARG A 129 6.79 -7.99 10.55
N VAL A 130 5.71 -8.12 11.31
CA VAL A 130 5.71 -7.92 12.76
C VAL A 130 5.83 -9.30 13.40
N ARG A 131 6.84 -9.48 14.25
CA ARG A 131 7.18 -10.73 14.92
C ARG A 131 7.09 -10.56 16.42
N ILE A 132 6.54 -11.54 17.10
CA ILE A 132 6.46 -11.60 18.56
C ILE A 132 7.21 -12.85 19.01
N TYR A 133 8.28 -12.64 19.78
CA TYR A 133 9.09 -13.67 20.39
C TYR A 133 8.73 -13.74 21.87
N HIS A 134 8.49 -14.94 22.37
CA HIS A 134 8.28 -15.21 23.79
C HIS A 134 9.47 -16.01 24.31
N ASP A 135 9.97 -15.65 25.50
CA ASP A 135 11.11 -16.33 26.15
C ASP A 135 10.74 -17.76 26.57
N VAL A 136 9.47 -17.96 26.93
CA VAL A 136 8.87 -19.25 27.23
C VAL A 136 7.55 -19.41 26.47
N LYS A 137 7.06 -20.65 26.34
CA LYS A 137 5.77 -20.90 25.69
C LYS A 137 4.66 -20.06 26.35
N PRO A 138 3.97 -19.20 25.61
CA PRO A 138 2.94 -18.34 26.18
C PRO A 138 1.73 -19.17 26.66
N PRO A 139 0.95 -18.67 27.64
CA PRO A 139 -0.28 -19.29 28.09
C PRO A 139 -1.30 -19.46 26.94
N GLU A 140 -2.18 -20.46 27.08
CA GLU A 140 -3.17 -20.78 26.03
C GLU A 140 -4.04 -19.55 25.67
N GLY A 141 -4.46 -18.76 26.63
CA GLY A 141 -5.20 -17.51 26.39
C GLY A 141 -4.45 -16.52 25.51
N THR A 142 -3.12 -16.43 25.62
CA THR A 142 -2.28 -15.60 24.74
C THR A 142 -2.17 -16.21 23.36
N ILE A 143 -2.07 -17.53 23.25
CA ILE A 143 -2.05 -18.24 21.97
C ILE A 143 -3.34 -18.00 21.20
N VAL A 144 -4.49 -18.09 21.88
CA VAL A 144 -5.80 -17.79 21.28
C VAL A 144 -5.84 -16.35 20.79
N LYS A 145 -5.40 -15.37 21.60
CA LYS A 145 -5.33 -13.96 21.15
C LYS A 145 -4.43 -13.79 19.93
N LEU A 146 -3.24 -14.38 19.92
CA LEU A 146 -2.32 -14.32 18.78
C LEU A 146 -2.99 -14.81 17.49
N ARG A 147 -3.67 -15.94 17.55
CA ARG A 147 -4.42 -16.51 16.39
C ARG A 147 -5.58 -15.62 15.98
N THR A 148 -6.39 -15.13 16.92
CA THR A 148 -7.51 -14.21 16.66
C THR A 148 -7.06 -12.93 15.97
N TYR A 149 -5.90 -12.40 16.39
CA TYR A 149 -5.29 -11.24 15.74
C TYR A 149 -4.50 -11.57 14.46
N GLY A 150 -4.57 -12.79 13.95
CA GLY A 150 -3.99 -13.21 12.68
C GLY A 150 -2.47 -13.39 12.69
N PHE A 151 -1.86 -13.62 13.85
CA PHE A 151 -0.48 -14.07 13.95
C PHE A 151 -0.40 -15.57 13.72
N HIS A 152 0.60 -16.01 12.96
CA HIS A 152 0.89 -17.40 12.68
C HIS A 152 2.22 -17.82 13.31
N TRP A 153 2.26 -18.98 13.93
CA TRP A 153 3.48 -19.56 14.46
C TRP A 153 4.43 -19.97 13.35
N THR A 154 5.69 -19.58 13.47
CA THR A 154 6.75 -19.95 12.52
C THR A 154 7.85 -20.69 13.28
N PRO A 155 7.85 -22.04 13.22
CA PRO A 155 8.79 -22.86 13.99
C PRO A 155 10.26 -22.56 13.66
N SER A 156 10.59 -22.30 12.39
CA SER A 156 11.95 -22.02 11.94
C SER A 156 12.55 -20.75 12.55
N LEU A 157 11.72 -19.82 12.98
CA LEU A 157 12.13 -18.55 13.60
C LEU A 157 11.81 -18.52 15.10
N GLY A 158 11.06 -19.48 15.61
CA GLY A 158 10.64 -19.49 17.00
C GLY A 158 9.76 -18.29 17.41
N CYS A 159 8.94 -17.79 16.47
CA CYS A 159 8.14 -16.59 16.72
C CYS A 159 6.73 -16.67 16.10
N TRP A 160 5.85 -15.85 16.60
CA TRP A 160 4.57 -15.53 15.99
C TRP A 160 4.74 -14.35 15.04
N GLN A 161 4.31 -14.48 13.78
CA GLN A 161 4.48 -13.41 12.81
C GLN A 161 3.20 -13.10 12.03
N ARG A 162 3.10 -11.85 11.60
CA ARG A 162 2.03 -11.34 10.75
C ARG A 162 2.59 -10.34 9.74
N LEU A 163 1.91 -10.13 8.60
CA LEU A 163 2.27 -9.12 7.63
C LEU A 163 2.34 -7.73 8.28
N ARG A 164 3.42 -6.99 8.04
CA ARG A 164 3.70 -5.66 8.55
C ARG A 164 2.65 -4.66 8.07
N ASN A 165 1.93 -4.05 8.99
CA ASN A 165 1.00 -2.95 8.79
C ASN A 165 0.54 -2.38 10.16
N ASP A 166 -0.17 -1.25 10.15
CA ASP A 166 -0.66 -0.63 11.38
C ASP A 166 -1.59 -1.55 12.19
N SER A 167 -2.39 -2.39 11.53
CA SER A 167 -3.23 -3.38 12.20
C SER A 167 -2.41 -4.45 12.94
N ALA A 168 -1.24 -4.85 12.39
CA ALA A 168 -0.35 -5.80 13.06
C ALA A 168 0.33 -5.16 14.27
N ARG A 169 0.75 -3.89 14.17
CA ARG A 169 1.33 -3.12 15.29
C ARG A 169 0.30 -2.92 16.40
N TYR A 170 -0.92 -2.52 16.05
CA TYR A 170 -2.02 -2.42 17.01
C TYR A 170 -2.27 -3.74 17.72
N ALA A 171 -2.35 -4.83 16.98
CA ALA A 171 -2.55 -6.17 17.54
C ALA A 171 -1.40 -6.57 18.49
N ALA A 172 -0.14 -6.28 18.13
CA ALA A 172 1.00 -6.52 19.00
C ALA A 172 0.89 -5.72 20.31
N THR A 173 0.49 -4.44 20.26
CA THR A 173 0.19 -3.64 21.45
C THR A 173 -0.86 -4.30 22.34
N GLN A 174 -1.97 -4.77 21.77
CA GLN A 174 -3.07 -5.41 22.53
C GLN A 174 -2.65 -6.73 23.20
N ILE A 175 -1.66 -7.42 22.64
CA ILE A 175 -1.19 -8.70 23.14
C ILE A 175 -0.08 -8.53 24.18
N THR A 176 0.88 -7.61 23.92
CA THR A 176 2.14 -7.49 24.69
C THR A 176 2.25 -6.21 25.52
N GLY A 177 1.36 -5.23 25.29
CA GLY A 177 1.40 -3.93 25.97
C GLY A 177 2.49 -2.98 25.46
N VAL A 178 3.24 -3.31 24.40
CA VAL A 178 4.30 -2.43 23.88
C VAL A 178 3.71 -1.14 23.29
N THR A 179 4.46 -0.04 23.43
CA THR A 179 4.14 1.26 22.83
C THR A 179 5.11 1.52 21.69
N TRP A 180 4.58 1.75 20.49
CA TRP A 180 5.39 2.05 19.32
C TRP A 180 5.87 3.51 19.35
N PRO A 181 7.12 3.78 18.91
CA PRO A 181 7.56 5.14 18.71
C PRO A 181 6.69 5.81 17.65
N ALA A 182 6.46 7.12 17.80
CA ALA A 182 5.74 7.91 16.82
C ALA A 182 6.39 7.73 15.44
N ALA A 183 5.57 7.51 14.41
CA ALA A 183 6.09 7.45 13.05
C ALA A 183 6.76 8.78 12.72
N PRO A 184 7.96 8.80 12.09
CA PRO A 184 8.52 10.03 11.58
C PRO A 184 7.49 10.68 10.66
N ALA A 185 7.22 11.98 10.86
CA ALA A 185 6.29 12.72 10.03
C ALA A 185 6.76 12.65 8.57
N VAL A 186 6.00 11.97 7.72
CA VAL A 186 6.29 11.88 6.29
C VAL A 186 5.87 13.20 5.66
N GLY A 187 6.85 14.03 5.32
CA GLY A 187 6.65 15.16 4.41
C GLY A 187 6.53 16.53 5.07
N GLY A 188 7.63 17.15 5.24
CA GLY A 188 7.81 18.58 5.43
C GLY A 188 9.30 18.87 5.27
N SER A 189 9.72 19.23 4.07
CA SER A 189 11.05 19.74 3.82
C SER A 189 11.21 21.09 4.52
N GLY A 190 11.84 21.05 5.71
CA GLY A 190 12.32 22.21 6.42
C GLY A 190 13.43 21.77 7.37
N PRO A 191 14.58 22.44 7.43
CA PRO A 191 15.68 22.07 8.30
C PRO A 191 15.27 22.32 9.75
N SER A 192 15.07 21.27 10.52
CA SER A 192 14.87 21.34 11.97
C SER A 192 16.22 21.61 12.63
N VAL A 193 16.37 22.83 13.11
CA VAL A 193 17.48 23.22 14.00
C VAL A 193 17.30 22.48 15.33
N ALA A 194 18.20 21.56 15.61
CA ALA A 194 18.26 20.88 16.91
C ALA A 194 18.71 21.89 17.98
N THR A 195 17.79 22.33 18.81
CA THR A 195 18.12 23.09 20.03
C THR A 195 18.48 22.06 21.11
N ALA A 196 19.76 21.97 21.38
CA ALA A 196 20.28 21.20 22.52
C ALA A 196 19.85 21.89 23.82
N ASN A 197 18.97 21.27 24.58
CA ASN A 197 18.61 21.72 25.91
C ASN A 197 19.60 21.14 26.92
N SER A 198 20.55 21.99 27.33
CA SER A 198 21.50 21.76 28.42
C SER A 198 20.73 21.68 29.75
N VAL A 199 20.84 20.56 30.42
CA VAL A 199 20.37 20.35 31.81
C VAL A 199 21.35 21.02 32.75
N ALA A 200 20.96 22.13 33.34
CA ALA A 200 21.71 22.74 34.45
C ALA A 200 21.40 21.99 35.74
N VAL A 201 22.46 21.44 36.33
CA VAL A 201 22.49 20.84 37.68
C VAL A 201 22.28 21.92 38.70
N GLY A 202 21.28 21.78 39.57
CA GLY A 202 20.98 22.66 40.66
C GLY A 202 22.02 22.60 41.76
N GLN A 203 22.47 23.75 42.22
CA GLN A 203 23.20 23.93 43.47
C GLN A 203 22.23 24.35 44.59
N ALA A 204 22.32 23.67 45.69
CA ALA A 204 21.55 23.94 46.89
C ALA A 204 22.01 25.24 47.61
N PRO A 205 21.10 25.95 48.32
CA PRO A 205 21.47 27.14 49.05
C PRO A 205 22.12 26.77 50.41
N ARG A 206 23.27 27.39 50.72
CA ARG A 206 23.86 27.39 52.07
C ARG A 206 23.20 28.46 52.92
N SER A 207 22.69 28.02 54.06
CA SER A 207 22.29 28.86 55.17
C SER A 207 23.49 29.62 55.77
N GLY A 208 23.33 30.90 56.00
CA GLY A 208 24.23 31.78 56.74
C GLY A 208 23.45 32.56 57.75
N ILE A 209 23.77 32.31 59.02
CA ILE A 209 23.32 32.93 60.26
C ILE A 209 24.17 34.19 60.54
N ALA A 210 23.57 35.09 61.29
CA ALA A 210 24.09 36.18 62.11
C ALA A 210 23.92 37.59 61.49
N ALA A 211 23.49 38.57 62.19
CA ALA A 211 23.36 38.95 63.59
C ALA A 211 22.25 39.98 63.70
#